data_a0374007bd763baa4db9d7dbce378977
#
_entry.id   a0374007bd763baa4db9d7dbce378977
#
_cell.length_a   1.000
_cell.length_b   1.000
_cell.length_c   1.000
_cell.angle_alpha   90.00
_cell.angle_beta   90.00
_cell.angle_gamma   90.00
#
_symmetry.space_group_name_H-M   'P 1'
#
loop_
_entity.id
_entity.type
_entity.pdbx_description
1 polymer ?
#
loop_
_entity_poly.entity_id
_entity_poly.type
_entity_poly.pdbx_seq_one_letter_code
_entity_poly.pdbx_strand_id
1 'polypeptide(L)'
;GIYTLEPLSEEEWIAYNYITQEKPDVVVNVVETPNLQRDFLLTVELLELEIPTLLVLNMSDEAQKLGVEVNDRWLSELLGVRVLRTNGRTGKGVKAILPNVVELYTLKEKPKPLRYSKELEEVLEKLRESAQESKSELLRKLLQERQNLHYRESLKNAFGKEAHEVVKDQRYATAHGLYREVVKERPLTSKDITDSLDRVLLHPALGIALFFLVMFMLFKVSFDFSAPFMDWVEGFINGFVAPLVSMGLVSLGAGPWVERLFSEALVGGVGFVLTFLPLVGVMYFLLSVLEFSGYLPRVAFLMDRFMHRLGLHGKSLVPLLLGFGCNVPAIVATRTLETRRDKLIVISMIPFMSCPARLVVFSFFATLFFQNPAVVIFSLYMLGVFVALLTALLLRHTAFRGELYHFVMELPPYRLPTLRLLLRVSWAYVRDFLYRAGTLIFGASVFIWLLLNLPPGVKDPSESVAAQVGKAVAPLFKPLGLDDWRVATSLIPAFLAREIVLSSMGTIYSPQVEKEEKEFDLLGAMKEQAVSLGVAAKDAVLNTFKPVPTAF
;
A
#
# COMPACT_ATOMS: atom_id res chain seq x y z
N GLY A 1 -3.39 5.74 -12.01
CA GLY A 1 -3.58 5.96 -13.46
C GLY A 1 -2.45 6.79 -14.04
N ILE A 2 -2.35 6.82 -15.35
CA ILE A 2 -1.40 7.67 -16.07
C ILE A 2 -2.13 8.92 -16.57
N TYR A 3 -1.41 10.05 -16.61
CA TYR A 3 -1.96 11.34 -17.02
C TYR A 3 -1.30 11.92 -18.27
N THR A 4 -0.17 11.36 -18.65
CA THR A 4 0.59 11.72 -19.84
C THR A 4 1.38 10.53 -20.35
N LEU A 5 1.74 10.54 -21.64
CA LEU A 5 2.69 9.59 -22.23
C LEU A 5 4.14 10.05 -22.10
N GLU A 6 4.40 11.21 -21.47
CA GLU A 6 5.77 11.59 -21.08
C GLU A 6 6.13 10.87 -19.78
N PRO A 7 6.99 9.84 -19.79
CA PRO A 7 7.18 8.97 -18.65
C PRO A 7 7.95 9.66 -17.54
N LEU A 8 7.24 10.12 -16.52
CA LEU A 8 7.79 10.63 -15.27
C LEU A 8 7.76 9.57 -14.15
N SER A 9 6.81 8.63 -14.23
CA SER A 9 6.66 7.51 -13.32
C SER A 9 6.97 6.16 -13.98
N GLU A 10 7.18 5.11 -13.18
CA GLU A 10 7.45 3.76 -13.67
C GLU A 10 6.23 3.20 -14.42
N GLU A 11 5.02 3.50 -13.95
CA GLU A 11 3.76 3.10 -14.59
C GLU A 11 3.56 3.79 -15.94
N GLU A 12 3.89 5.08 -16.04
CA GLU A 12 3.83 5.82 -17.30
C GLU A 12 4.87 5.32 -18.30
N TRP A 13 6.06 4.97 -17.82
CA TRP A 13 7.10 4.38 -18.65
C TRP A 13 6.69 3.02 -19.23
N ILE A 14 6.04 2.16 -18.42
CA ILE A 14 5.51 0.88 -18.88
C ILE A 14 4.44 1.09 -19.94
N ALA A 15 3.47 1.99 -19.70
CA ALA A 15 2.40 2.29 -20.64
C ALA A 15 2.95 2.89 -21.95
N TYR A 16 3.87 3.84 -21.86
CA TYR A 16 4.54 4.43 -23.00
C TYR A 16 5.24 3.37 -23.87
N ASN A 17 6.07 2.51 -23.25
CA ASN A 17 6.77 1.46 -23.98
C ASN A 17 5.80 0.47 -24.62
N TYR A 18 4.78 0.05 -23.89
CA TYR A 18 3.80 -0.88 -24.44
C TYR A 18 3.09 -0.30 -25.67
N ILE A 19 2.60 0.93 -25.57
CA ILE A 19 1.87 1.57 -26.68
C ILE A 19 2.80 1.85 -27.87
N THR A 20 4.05 2.27 -27.64
CA THR A 20 4.96 2.67 -28.71
C THR A 20 5.71 1.50 -29.36
N GLN A 21 6.02 0.44 -28.59
CA GLN A 21 6.79 -0.71 -29.08
C GLN A 21 5.88 -1.83 -29.59
N GLU A 22 4.86 -2.20 -28.81
CA GLU A 22 3.95 -3.30 -29.15
C GLU A 22 2.82 -2.87 -30.12
N LYS A 23 2.58 -1.54 -30.24
CA LYS A 23 1.59 -0.95 -31.16
C LYS A 23 0.25 -1.70 -31.12
N PRO A 24 -0.51 -1.58 -30.02
CA PRO A 24 -1.79 -2.28 -29.88
C PRO A 24 -2.77 -1.89 -31.00
N ASP A 25 -3.62 -2.81 -31.41
CA ASP A 25 -4.61 -2.57 -32.47
C ASP A 25 -5.74 -1.62 -32.04
N VAL A 26 -6.07 -1.59 -30.74
CA VAL A 26 -7.10 -0.73 -30.15
C VAL A 26 -6.65 -0.27 -28.76
N VAL A 27 -6.86 1.00 -28.47
CA VAL A 27 -6.65 1.59 -27.13
C VAL A 27 -8.00 1.92 -26.49
N VAL A 28 -8.20 1.51 -25.25
CA VAL A 28 -9.34 1.92 -24.44
C VAL A 28 -8.86 2.97 -23.42
N ASN A 29 -9.19 4.23 -23.67
CA ASN A 29 -8.87 5.33 -22.77
C ASN A 29 -10.04 5.56 -21.81
N VAL A 30 -9.83 5.27 -20.52
CA VAL A 30 -10.84 5.46 -19.47
C VAL A 30 -10.53 6.73 -18.71
N VAL A 31 -11.40 7.74 -18.88
CA VAL A 31 -11.25 9.06 -18.28
C VAL A 31 -12.27 9.30 -17.17
N GLU A 32 -11.89 10.11 -16.20
CA GLU A 32 -12.78 10.57 -15.13
C GLU A 32 -13.62 11.74 -15.61
N THR A 33 -14.91 11.52 -15.87
CA THR A 33 -15.80 12.59 -16.38
C THR A 33 -15.80 13.86 -15.53
N PRO A 34 -15.72 13.83 -14.19
CA PRO A 34 -15.58 15.03 -13.37
C PRO A 34 -14.27 15.80 -13.58
N ASN A 35 -13.21 15.13 -14.00
CA ASN A 35 -11.85 15.69 -14.15
C ASN A 35 -11.36 15.69 -15.60
N LEU A 36 -12.28 15.81 -16.56
CA LEU A 36 -11.99 15.71 -18.00
C LEU A 36 -10.95 16.70 -18.49
N GLN A 37 -10.89 17.91 -17.91
CA GLN A 37 -9.90 18.92 -18.30
C GLN A 37 -8.46 18.40 -18.18
N ARG A 38 -8.19 17.66 -17.14
CA ARG A 38 -6.89 17.01 -16.92
C ARG A 38 -6.68 15.81 -17.84
N ASP A 39 -7.68 14.94 -17.89
CA ASP A 39 -7.57 13.64 -18.57
C ASP A 39 -7.56 13.79 -20.10
N PHE A 40 -7.99 14.93 -20.62
CA PHE A 40 -7.88 15.21 -22.04
C PHE A 40 -6.45 15.41 -22.52
N LEU A 41 -5.48 15.73 -21.65
CA LEU A 41 -4.09 15.80 -22.05
C LEU A 41 -3.60 14.43 -22.56
N LEU A 42 -3.80 13.38 -21.77
CA LEU A 42 -3.48 12.00 -22.19
C LEU A 42 -4.29 11.60 -23.43
N THR A 43 -5.57 12.02 -23.50
CA THR A 43 -6.41 11.74 -24.66
C THR A 43 -5.80 12.32 -25.93
N VAL A 44 -5.36 13.59 -25.91
CA VAL A 44 -4.69 14.25 -27.03
C VAL A 44 -3.43 13.48 -27.45
N GLU A 45 -2.60 13.10 -26.49
CA GLU A 45 -1.36 12.33 -26.74
C GLU A 45 -1.62 10.95 -27.36
N LEU A 46 -2.67 10.25 -26.92
CA LEU A 46 -3.07 8.96 -27.49
C LEU A 46 -3.58 9.11 -28.92
N LEU A 47 -4.37 10.16 -29.21
CA LEU A 47 -4.93 10.41 -30.54
C LEU A 47 -3.85 10.82 -31.54
N GLU A 48 -2.75 11.46 -31.10
CA GLU A 48 -1.56 11.72 -31.95
C GLU A 48 -0.96 10.44 -32.53
N LEU A 49 -1.10 9.31 -31.85
CA LEU A 49 -0.56 8.03 -32.31
C LEU A 49 -1.38 7.38 -33.42
N GLU A 50 -2.56 7.96 -33.76
CA GLU A 50 -3.48 7.46 -34.80
C GLU A 50 -3.92 6.01 -34.63
N ILE A 51 -3.90 5.50 -33.38
CA ILE A 51 -4.38 4.15 -33.05
C ILE A 51 -5.89 4.20 -32.82
N PRO A 52 -6.68 3.22 -33.32
CA PRO A 52 -8.10 3.11 -33.02
C PRO A 52 -8.36 3.21 -31.52
N THR A 53 -9.13 4.21 -31.10
CA THR A 53 -9.30 4.55 -29.68
C THR A 53 -10.77 4.54 -29.29
N LEU A 54 -11.10 3.86 -28.19
CA LEU A 54 -12.39 3.95 -27.50
C LEU A 54 -12.25 4.86 -26.29
N LEU A 55 -12.97 5.97 -26.26
CA LEU A 55 -13.00 6.88 -25.12
C LEU A 55 -14.14 6.52 -24.18
N VAL A 56 -13.82 6.17 -22.94
CA VAL A 56 -14.78 5.75 -21.93
C VAL A 56 -14.91 6.82 -20.86
N LEU A 57 -16.04 7.53 -20.85
CA LEU A 57 -16.38 8.53 -19.84
C LEU A 57 -16.90 7.83 -18.57
N ASN A 58 -16.02 7.53 -17.66
CA ASN A 58 -16.38 6.89 -16.40
C ASN A 58 -16.83 7.91 -15.35
N MET A 59 -17.57 7.46 -14.32
CA MET A 59 -18.14 8.34 -13.28
C MET A 59 -19.12 9.37 -13.81
N SER A 60 -19.86 9.08 -14.89
CA SER A 60 -20.80 9.99 -15.52
C SER A 60 -21.93 10.45 -14.60
N ASP A 61 -22.32 9.62 -13.61
CA ASP A 61 -23.30 9.97 -12.57
C ASP A 61 -22.76 11.02 -11.58
N GLU A 62 -21.46 10.97 -11.31
CA GLU A 62 -20.78 11.90 -10.42
C GLU A 62 -20.58 13.27 -11.10
N ALA A 63 -20.17 13.26 -12.38
CA ALA A 63 -20.09 14.45 -13.19
C ALA A 63 -21.44 15.19 -13.25
N GLN A 64 -22.54 14.46 -13.44
CA GLN A 64 -23.88 15.03 -13.45
C GLN A 64 -24.26 15.66 -12.10
N LYS A 65 -23.87 15.05 -10.97
CA LYS A 65 -24.06 15.62 -9.63
C LYS A 65 -23.24 16.89 -9.41
N LEU A 66 -22.06 16.97 -9.99
CA LEU A 66 -21.17 18.14 -9.94
C LEU A 66 -21.52 19.20 -10.99
N GLY A 67 -22.63 19.03 -11.71
CA GLY A 67 -23.08 19.99 -12.73
C GLY A 67 -22.23 19.97 -14.01
N VAL A 68 -21.39 18.95 -14.19
CA VAL A 68 -20.57 18.76 -15.39
C VAL A 68 -21.38 17.96 -16.42
N GLU A 69 -21.83 18.62 -17.47
CA GLU A 69 -22.54 17.99 -18.59
C GLU A 69 -21.61 17.92 -19.81
N VAL A 70 -21.36 16.71 -20.29
CA VAL A 70 -20.53 16.46 -21.47
C VAL A 70 -21.42 16.15 -22.66
N ASN A 71 -21.15 16.81 -23.80
CA ASN A 71 -21.77 16.46 -25.07
C ASN A 71 -20.98 15.35 -25.77
N ASP A 72 -21.31 14.09 -25.44
CA ASP A 72 -20.62 12.89 -25.94
C ASP A 72 -20.74 12.70 -27.46
N ARG A 73 -21.85 13.12 -28.07
CA ARG A 73 -21.99 13.07 -29.54
C ARG A 73 -21.03 14.04 -30.21
N TRP A 74 -21.01 15.30 -29.73
CA TRP A 74 -20.10 16.30 -30.26
C TRP A 74 -18.64 15.93 -30.05
N LEU A 75 -18.31 15.39 -28.87
CA LEU A 75 -16.98 14.90 -28.56
C LEU A 75 -16.56 13.76 -29.52
N SER A 76 -17.47 12.82 -29.80
CA SER A 76 -17.26 11.73 -30.77
C SER A 76 -17.03 12.26 -32.19
N GLU A 77 -17.83 13.21 -32.63
CA GLU A 77 -17.70 13.83 -33.97
C GLU A 77 -16.40 14.64 -34.09
N LEU A 78 -16.03 15.37 -33.06
CA LEU A 78 -14.86 16.24 -33.03
C LEU A 78 -13.56 15.42 -33.12
N LEU A 79 -13.46 14.39 -32.31
CA LEU A 79 -12.26 13.54 -32.23
C LEU A 79 -12.26 12.39 -33.25
N GLY A 80 -13.40 12.04 -33.84
CA GLY A 80 -13.55 10.89 -34.71
C GLY A 80 -13.35 9.57 -33.97
N VAL A 81 -13.70 9.50 -32.67
CA VAL A 81 -13.60 8.31 -31.84
C VAL A 81 -14.95 7.94 -31.23
N ARG A 82 -15.10 6.68 -30.88
CA ARG A 82 -16.30 6.24 -30.17
C ARG A 82 -16.23 6.65 -28.71
N VAL A 83 -17.31 7.17 -28.19
CA VAL A 83 -17.43 7.64 -26.80
C VAL A 83 -18.50 6.82 -26.08
N LEU A 84 -18.16 6.22 -24.94
CA LEU A 84 -19.09 5.48 -24.10
C LEU A 84 -19.17 6.07 -22.72
N ARG A 85 -20.39 6.18 -22.17
CA ARG A 85 -20.60 6.53 -20.76
C ARG A 85 -20.66 5.27 -19.90
N THR A 86 -19.90 5.28 -18.82
CA THR A 86 -19.88 4.17 -17.89
C THR A 86 -19.96 4.63 -16.44
N ASN A 87 -20.33 3.69 -15.59
CA ASN A 87 -20.22 3.80 -14.15
C ASN A 87 -19.60 2.49 -13.61
N GLY A 88 -18.32 2.51 -13.31
CA GLY A 88 -17.59 1.33 -12.83
C GLY A 88 -18.12 0.80 -11.49
N ARG A 89 -18.76 1.66 -10.66
CA ARG A 89 -19.34 1.25 -9.37
C ARG A 89 -20.58 0.38 -9.53
N THR A 90 -21.48 0.77 -10.45
CA THR A 90 -22.76 0.09 -10.67
C THR A 90 -22.69 -0.94 -11.81
N GLY A 91 -21.64 -0.88 -12.63
CA GLY A 91 -21.50 -1.71 -13.84
C GLY A 91 -22.31 -1.19 -15.03
N LYS A 92 -23.00 -0.04 -14.91
CA LYS A 92 -23.79 0.55 -16.00
C LYS A 92 -22.85 0.94 -17.16
N GLY A 93 -23.17 0.51 -18.36
CA GLY A 93 -22.39 0.79 -19.57
C GLY A 93 -21.12 -0.07 -19.75
N VAL A 94 -20.62 -0.74 -18.71
CA VAL A 94 -19.36 -1.51 -18.75
C VAL A 94 -19.44 -2.68 -19.75
N LYS A 95 -20.59 -3.34 -19.85
CA LYS A 95 -20.79 -4.46 -20.78
C LYS A 95 -20.68 -4.05 -22.27
N ALA A 96 -20.85 -2.78 -22.58
CA ALA A 96 -20.73 -2.25 -23.94
C ALA A 96 -19.28 -2.05 -24.39
N ILE A 97 -18.31 -2.04 -23.48
CA ILE A 97 -16.90 -1.79 -23.81
C ILE A 97 -16.39 -2.86 -24.78
N LEU A 98 -16.49 -4.13 -24.43
CA LEU A 98 -15.94 -5.22 -25.22
C LEU A 98 -16.54 -5.31 -26.65
N PRO A 99 -17.87 -5.24 -26.86
CA PRO A 99 -18.44 -5.18 -28.22
C PRO A 99 -17.89 -4.02 -29.06
N ASN A 100 -17.76 -2.81 -28.46
CA ASN A 100 -17.21 -1.65 -29.17
C ASN A 100 -15.71 -1.82 -29.51
N VAL A 101 -14.93 -2.47 -28.65
CA VAL A 101 -13.51 -2.78 -28.94
C VAL A 101 -13.41 -3.76 -30.12
N VAL A 102 -14.22 -4.81 -30.14
CA VAL A 102 -14.24 -5.79 -31.25
C VAL A 102 -14.63 -5.11 -32.56
N GLU A 103 -15.61 -4.23 -32.53
CA GLU A 103 -16.05 -3.50 -33.72
C GLU A 103 -14.98 -2.53 -34.23
N LEU A 104 -14.32 -1.75 -33.32
CA LEU A 104 -13.18 -0.90 -33.66
C LEU A 104 -12.02 -1.68 -34.27
N TYR A 105 -11.72 -2.85 -33.70
CA TYR A 105 -10.70 -3.76 -34.23
C TYR A 105 -11.03 -4.21 -35.66
N THR A 106 -12.30 -4.55 -35.92
CA THR A 106 -12.75 -5.06 -37.22
C THR A 106 -12.79 -3.94 -38.26
N LEU A 107 -13.28 -2.76 -37.91
CA LEU A 107 -13.46 -1.63 -38.83
C LEU A 107 -12.18 -0.81 -39.00
N LYS A 108 -11.21 -0.94 -38.11
CA LYS A 108 -9.96 -0.15 -38.08
C LYS A 108 -10.20 1.35 -38.17
N GLU A 109 -11.26 1.85 -37.52
CA GLU A 109 -11.60 3.27 -37.49
C GLU A 109 -10.49 4.04 -36.77
N LYS A 110 -9.83 4.95 -37.48
CA LYS A 110 -8.80 5.82 -36.91
C LYS A 110 -9.39 7.12 -36.39
N PRO A 111 -8.81 7.72 -35.34
CA PRO A 111 -9.19 9.04 -34.88
C PRO A 111 -8.94 10.09 -35.95
N LYS A 112 -9.68 11.20 -35.87
CA LYS A 112 -9.40 12.37 -36.72
C LYS A 112 -8.05 12.96 -36.35
N PRO A 113 -7.23 13.40 -37.34
CA PRO A 113 -5.97 14.06 -37.06
C PRO A 113 -6.21 15.34 -36.29
N LEU A 114 -5.53 15.48 -35.14
CA LEU A 114 -5.56 16.68 -34.32
C LEU A 114 -4.86 17.82 -35.05
N ARG A 115 -5.44 19.01 -34.98
CA ARG A 115 -4.83 20.24 -35.52
C ARG A 115 -4.36 21.13 -34.36
N TYR A 116 -3.14 21.58 -34.47
CA TYR A 116 -2.53 22.54 -33.56
C TYR A 116 -2.66 23.98 -34.09
N SER A 117 -1.94 24.91 -33.49
CA SER A 117 -1.89 26.29 -34.05
C SER A 117 -1.35 26.30 -35.47
N LYS A 118 -1.79 27.27 -36.26
CA LYS A 118 -1.36 27.37 -37.67
C LYS A 118 0.16 27.42 -37.80
N GLU A 119 0.81 28.15 -36.89
CA GLU A 119 2.25 28.32 -36.87
C GLU A 119 2.97 26.97 -36.63
N LEU A 120 2.45 26.11 -35.73
CA LEU A 120 3.02 24.79 -35.48
C LEU A 120 2.75 23.83 -36.65
N GLU A 121 1.54 23.85 -37.22
CA GLU A 121 1.21 23.02 -38.39
C GLU A 121 2.10 23.35 -39.59
N GLU A 122 2.36 24.64 -39.88
CA GLU A 122 3.26 25.05 -40.95
C GLU A 122 4.71 24.55 -40.75
N VAL A 123 5.19 24.59 -39.51
CA VAL A 123 6.54 24.07 -39.18
C VAL A 123 6.57 22.55 -39.31
N LEU A 124 5.55 21.85 -38.80
CA LEU A 124 5.45 20.40 -38.89
C LEU A 124 5.32 19.92 -40.36
N GLU A 125 4.62 20.67 -41.21
CA GLU A 125 4.46 20.33 -42.62
C GLU A 125 5.79 20.47 -43.37
N LYS A 126 6.53 21.56 -43.15
CA LYS A 126 7.90 21.73 -43.70
C LYS A 126 8.85 20.62 -43.22
N LEU A 127 8.77 20.26 -41.96
CA LEU A 127 9.60 19.17 -41.42
C LEU A 127 9.19 17.80 -41.98
N ARG A 128 7.89 17.58 -42.20
CA ARG A 128 7.36 16.36 -42.81
C ARG A 128 7.84 16.18 -44.26
N GLU A 129 7.84 17.24 -45.05
CA GLU A 129 8.35 17.20 -46.44
C GLU A 129 9.83 16.87 -46.48
N SER A 130 10.63 17.37 -45.53
CA SER A 130 12.07 17.13 -45.47
C SER A 130 12.43 15.75 -44.92
N ALA A 131 11.66 15.21 -43.99
CA ALA A 131 11.97 13.97 -43.26
C ALA A 131 11.25 12.72 -43.80
N GLN A 132 10.21 12.87 -44.58
CA GLN A 132 9.29 11.78 -45.03
C GLN A 132 8.71 10.95 -43.87
N GLU A 133 8.50 11.56 -42.73
CA GLU A 133 8.02 10.91 -41.51
C GLU A 133 6.56 11.30 -41.19
N SER A 134 5.91 10.48 -40.37
CA SER A 134 4.56 10.80 -39.88
C SER A 134 4.57 11.95 -38.88
N LYS A 135 3.46 12.69 -38.77
CA LYS A 135 3.32 13.79 -37.79
C LYS A 135 3.56 13.30 -36.36
N SER A 136 3.08 12.12 -36.03
CA SER A 136 3.27 11.49 -34.71
C SER A 136 4.73 11.20 -34.39
N GLU A 137 5.51 10.72 -35.37
CA GLU A 137 6.93 10.46 -35.21
C GLU A 137 7.74 11.76 -35.06
N LEU A 138 7.39 12.78 -35.83
CA LEU A 138 8.02 14.10 -35.71
C LEU A 138 7.76 14.72 -34.32
N LEU A 139 6.53 14.73 -33.84
CA LEU A 139 6.20 15.23 -32.50
C LEU A 139 6.96 14.46 -31.41
N ARG A 140 7.07 13.14 -31.53
CA ARG A 140 7.83 12.31 -30.60
C ARG A 140 9.33 12.65 -30.61
N LYS A 141 9.92 12.84 -31.77
CA LYS A 141 11.34 13.22 -31.89
C LYS A 141 11.63 14.61 -31.35
N LEU A 142 10.68 15.54 -31.46
CA LEU A 142 10.78 16.89 -30.90
C LEU A 142 10.77 16.90 -29.36
N LEU A 143 10.09 15.91 -28.75
CA LEU A 143 10.04 15.74 -27.28
C LEU A 143 11.29 15.06 -26.72
N GLN A 144 12.01 14.25 -27.51
CA GLN A 144 13.23 13.55 -27.05
C GLN A 144 14.45 14.50 -27.06
N GLU A 145 14.96 14.84 -25.87
CA GLU A 145 16.02 15.85 -25.69
C GLU A 145 17.35 15.58 -26.42
N ARG A 146 17.63 14.35 -26.84
CA ARG A 146 18.96 13.96 -27.38
C ARG A 146 19.03 13.76 -28.88
N GLN A 147 17.93 13.89 -29.63
CA GLN A 147 17.94 13.64 -31.08
C GLN A 147 17.41 14.85 -31.87
N ASN A 148 18.10 15.21 -32.96
CA ASN A 148 17.71 16.17 -34.00
C ASN A 148 17.76 17.67 -33.63
N LEU A 149 18.97 18.21 -33.51
CA LEU A 149 19.23 19.65 -33.30
C LEU A 149 18.50 20.54 -34.34
N HIS A 150 18.46 20.12 -35.60
CA HIS A 150 17.91 20.90 -36.71
C HIS A 150 16.40 21.18 -36.59
N TYR A 151 15.64 20.19 -36.12
CA TYR A 151 14.18 20.37 -35.92
C TYR A 151 13.85 21.28 -34.72
N ARG A 152 14.73 21.24 -33.72
CA ARG A 152 14.61 22.08 -32.52
C ARG A 152 14.90 23.55 -32.84
N GLU A 153 15.92 23.82 -33.64
CA GLU A 153 16.25 25.19 -34.07
C GLU A 153 15.12 25.82 -34.88
N SER A 154 14.46 25.05 -35.74
CA SER A 154 13.32 25.54 -36.52
C SER A 154 12.16 25.98 -35.63
N LEU A 155 11.82 25.20 -34.60
CA LEU A 155 10.77 25.59 -33.62
C LEU A 155 11.23 26.72 -32.70
N LYS A 156 12.48 26.71 -32.25
CA LYS A 156 13.05 27.78 -31.43
C LYS A 156 13.04 29.12 -32.17
N ASN A 157 13.34 29.11 -33.44
CA ASN A 157 13.32 30.32 -34.30
C ASN A 157 11.87 30.80 -34.53
N ALA A 158 10.89 29.92 -34.65
CA ALA A 158 9.50 30.28 -34.87
C ALA A 158 8.79 30.77 -33.60
N PHE A 159 9.07 30.17 -32.44
CA PHE A 159 8.34 30.40 -31.19
C PHE A 159 9.16 31.07 -30.07
N GLY A 160 10.47 31.17 -30.21
CA GLY A 160 11.34 31.71 -29.15
C GLY A 160 11.45 30.84 -27.90
N LYS A 161 10.92 29.62 -27.94
CA LYS A 161 10.90 28.64 -26.84
C LYS A 161 11.55 27.33 -27.28
N GLU A 162 11.93 26.51 -26.32
CA GLU A 162 12.43 25.16 -26.62
C GLU A 162 11.31 24.27 -27.21
N ALA A 163 11.68 23.38 -28.14
CA ALA A 163 10.72 22.58 -28.90
C ALA A 163 9.76 21.77 -28.02
N HIS A 164 10.27 21.19 -26.93
CA HIS A 164 9.46 20.41 -26.00
C HIS A 164 8.42 21.26 -25.25
N GLU A 165 8.75 22.52 -24.92
CA GLU A 165 7.82 23.46 -24.29
C GLU A 165 6.72 23.86 -25.26
N VAL A 166 7.06 24.10 -26.51
CA VAL A 166 6.08 24.46 -27.54
C VAL A 166 5.07 23.33 -27.74
N VAL A 167 5.54 22.08 -27.87
CA VAL A 167 4.64 20.94 -28.05
C VAL A 167 3.75 20.74 -26.82
N LYS A 168 4.30 20.88 -25.62
CA LYS A 168 3.49 20.81 -24.38
C LYS A 168 2.43 21.88 -24.31
N ASP A 169 2.81 23.13 -24.54
CA ASP A 169 1.88 24.26 -24.52
C ASP A 169 0.73 24.03 -25.52
N GLN A 170 1.02 23.51 -26.70
CA GLN A 170 0.03 23.24 -27.74
C GLN A 170 -0.90 22.07 -27.38
N ARG A 171 -0.38 20.98 -26.79
CA ARG A 171 -1.18 19.88 -26.25
C ARG A 171 -2.15 20.36 -25.16
N TYR A 172 -1.64 21.16 -24.23
CA TYR A 172 -2.45 21.77 -23.17
C TYR A 172 -3.53 22.70 -23.73
N ALA A 173 -3.17 23.54 -24.69
CA ALA A 173 -4.12 24.44 -25.36
C ALA A 173 -5.22 23.65 -26.08
N THR A 174 -4.86 22.57 -26.77
CA THR A 174 -5.80 21.70 -27.48
C THR A 174 -6.71 20.97 -26.50
N ALA A 175 -6.16 20.37 -25.45
CA ALA A 175 -6.93 19.69 -24.39
C ALA A 175 -7.91 20.65 -23.70
N HIS A 176 -7.45 21.86 -23.39
CA HIS A 176 -8.30 22.90 -22.79
C HIS A 176 -9.40 23.40 -23.75
N GLY A 177 -9.06 23.57 -25.04
CA GLY A 177 -10.01 23.92 -26.08
C GLY A 177 -11.12 22.87 -26.22
N LEU A 178 -10.75 21.60 -26.32
CA LEU A 178 -11.68 20.47 -26.34
C LEU A 178 -12.61 20.48 -25.13
N TYR A 179 -12.05 20.67 -23.92
CA TYR A 179 -12.85 20.74 -22.71
C TYR A 179 -13.91 21.84 -22.78
N ARG A 180 -13.52 23.06 -23.13
CA ARG A 180 -14.44 24.21 -23.23
C ARG A 180 -15.53 24.04 -24.30
N GLU A 181 -15.25 23.27 -25.33
CA GLU A 181 -16.18 23.08 -26.45
C GLU A 181 -17.22 21.99 -26.14
N VAL A 182 -16.84 20.94 -25.40
CA VAL A 182 -17.72 19.78 -25.15
C VAL A 182 -18.35 19.75 -23.77
N VAL A 183 -17.82 20.51 -22.80
CA VAL A 183 -18.29 20.52 -21.42
C VAL A 183 -19.07 21.81 -21.10
N LYS A 184 -20.24 21.62 -20.52
CA LYS A 184 -21.03 22.71 -19.92
C LYS A 184 -21.02 22.52 -18.41
N GLU A 185 -20.47 23.50 -17.71
CA GLU A 185 -20.53 23.56 -16.24
C GLU A 185 -21.75 24.38 -15.82
N ARG A 186 -22.59 23.78 -14.98
CA ARG A 186 -23.64 24.52 -14.29
C ARG A 186 -23.12 24.92 -12.91
N PRO A 187 -23.13 26.23 -12.56
CA PRO A 187 -22.71 26.62 -11.22
C PRO A 187 -23.65 25.98 -10.20
N LEU A 188 -23.11 25.09 -9.38
CA LEU A 188 -23.85 24.49 -8.27
C LEU A 188 -23.99 25.53 -7.15
N THR A 189 -25.21 25.80 -6.74
CA THR A 189 -25.53 26.68 -5.61
C THR A 189 -25.28 26.02 -4.24
N SER A 190 -24.98 24.74 -4.20
CA SER A 190 -24.61 24.05 -2.97
C SER A 190 -23.11 24.25 -2.71
N LYS A 191 -22.79 24.92 -1.60
CA LYS A 191 -21.44 24.88 -1.03
C LYS A 191 -21.07 23.42 -0.87
N ASP A 192 -20.08 22.98 -1.61
CA ASP A 192 -19.66 21.59 -1.59
C ASP A 192 -19.31 21.18 -0.17
N ILE A 193 -19.91 20.07 0.28
CA ILE A 193 -19.56 19.44 1.57
C ILE A 193 -18.04 19.25 1.66
N THR A 194 -17.41 18.96 0.53
CA THR A 194 -15.96 18.85 0.36
C THR A 194 -15.24 20.12 0.80
N ASP A 195 -15.65 21.30 0.33
CA ASP A 195 -15.00 22.58 0.68
C ASP A 195 -15.15 22.92 2.16
N SER A 196 -16.30 22.59 2.73
CA SER A 196 -16.56 22.80 4.16
C SER A 196 -15.72 21.89 5.04
N LEU A 197 -15.54 20.62 4.65
CA LEU A 197 -14.67 19.66 5.32
C LEU A 197 -13.19 20.04 5.14
N ASP A 198 -12.79 20.42 3.94
CA ASP A 198 -11.41 20.78 3.63
C ASP A 198 -10.95 22.03 4.39
N ARG A 199 -11.86 22.96 4.70
CA ARG A 199 -11.53 24.13 5.55
C ARG A 199 -11.06 23.73 6.95
N VAL A 200 -11.57 22.63 7.51
CA VAL A 200 -11.17 22.11 8.81
C VAL A 200 -9.97 21.16 8.67
N LEU A 201 -10.04 20.24 7.72
CA LEU A 201 -9.05 19.18 7.56
C LEU A 201 -7.71 19.67 7.01
N LEU A 202 -7.70 20.71 6.18
CA LEU A 202 -6.46 21.32 5.66
C LEU A 202 -5.93 22.45 6.53
N HIS A 203 -6.59 22.76 7.65
CA HIS A 203 -6.07 23.78 8.58
C HIS A 203 -4.77 23.30 9.25
N PRO A 204 -3.68 24.08 9.23
CA PRO A 204 -2.37 23.60 9.66
C PRO A 204 -2.31 23.03 11.07
N ALA A 205 -3.03 23.62 12.02
CA ALA A 205 -3.04 23.14 13.42
C ALA A 205 -4.15 22.10 13.66
N LEU A 206 -5.41 22.42 13.25
CA LEU A 206 -6.55 21.52 13.48
C LEU A 206 -6.44 20.24 12.65
N GLY A 207 -5.99 20.32 11.40
CA GLY A 207 -5.82 19.17 10.54
C GLY A 207 -4.79 18.19 11.08
N ILE A 208 -3.66 18.67 11.61
CA ILE A 208 -2.65 17.82 12.26
C ILE A 208 -3.21 17.16 13.52
N ALA A 209 -3.90 17.92 14.39
CA ALA A 209 -4.51 17.37 15.60
C ALA A 209 -5.56 16.31 15.27
N LEU A 210 -6.45 16.60 14.29
CA LEU A 210 -7.47 15.67 13.83
C LEU A 210 -6.85 14.43 13.17
N PHE A 211 -5.76 14.61 12.44
CA PHE A 211 -5.00 13.51 11.87
C PHE A 211 -4.51 12.52 12.95
N PHE A 212 -3.85 13.03 14.01
CA PHE A 212 -3.42 12.17 15.12
C PHE A 212 -4.60 11.51 15.84
N LEU A 213 -5.72 12.21 15.97
CA LEU A 213 -6.95 11.65 16.55
C LEU A 213 -7.50 10.50 15.69
N VAL A 214 -7.60 10.70 14.38
CA VAL A 214 -8.08 9.66 13.43
C VAL A 214 -7.16 8.44 13.45
N MET A 215 -5.84 8.65 13.45
CA MET A 215 -4.87 7.55 13.54
C MET A 215 -4.96 6.82 14.87
N PHE A 216 -5.07 7.56 15.99
CA PHE A 216 -5.29 6.95 17.30
C PHE A 216 -6.56 6.11 17.33
N MET A 217 -7.67 6.63 16.82
CA MET A 217 -8.94 5.89 16.74
C MET A 217 -8.83 4.65 15.84
N LEU A 218 -8.14 4.78 14.71
CA LEU A 218 -7.90 3.65 13.82
C LEU A 218 -7.17 2.51 14.56
N PHE A 219 -6.06 2.84 15.23
CA PHE A 219 -5.31 1.83 15.96
C PHE A 219 -6.11 1.28 17.14
N LYS A 220 -6.73 2.15 17.94
CA LYS A 220 -7.58 1.72 19.07
C LYS A 220 -8.65 0.74 18.61
N VAL A 221 -9.43 1.10 17.60
CA VAL A 221 -10.49 0.24 17.08
C VAL A 221 -9.92 -1.08 16.53
N SER A 222 -8.80 -1.01 15.78
CA SER A 222 -8.16 -2.23 15.24
C SER A 222 -7.76 -3.20 16.34
N PHE A 223 -7.14 -2.71 17.42
CA PHE A 223 -6.67 -3.57 18.51
C PHE A 223 -7.80 -4.04 19.42
N ASP A 224 -8.65 -3.13 19.90
CA ASP A 224 -9.72 -3.44 20.83
C ASP A 224 -10.75 -4.42 20.23
N PHE A 225 -11.04 -4.25 18.93
CA PHE A 225 -11.94 -5.14 18.22
C PHE A 225 -11.30 -6.50 17.91
N SER A 226 -10.02 -6.53 17.58
CA SER A 226 -9.34 -7.75 17.13
C SER A 226 -8.85 -8.62 18.28
N ALA A 227 -8.52 -8.05 19.45
CA ALA A 227 -7.92 -8.79 20.57
C ALA A 227 -8.74 -10.02 20.99
N PRO A 228 -10.06 -9.95 21.23
CA PRO A 228 -10.84 -11.13 21.63
C PRO A 228 -10.86 -12.22 20.54
N PHE A 229 -10.81 -11.82 19.26
CA PHE A 229 -10.72 -12.78 18.16
C PHE A 229 -9.33 -13.42 18.08
N MET A 230 -8.27 -12.67 18.37
CA MET A 230 -6.91 -13.20 18.45
C MET A 230 -6.80 -14.26 19.55
N ASP A 231 -7.30 -13.94 20.75
CA ASP A 231 -7.34 -14.86 21.89
C ASP A 231 -8.16 -16.12 21.57
N TRP A 232 -9.28 -15.95 20.86
CA TRP A 232 -10.10 -17.08 20.42
C TRP A 232 -9.38 -17.96 19.40
N VAL A 233 -8.70 -17.38 18.39
CA VAL A 233 -7.91 -18.13 17.39
C VAL A 233 -6.79 -18.90 18.08
N GLU A 234 -6.07 -18.26 18.99
CA GLU A 234 -5.00 -18.89 19.77
C GLU A 234 -5.54 -20.07 20.61
N GLY A 235 -6.65 -19.87 21.33
CA GLY A 235 -7.35 -20.90 22.09
C GLY A 235 -7.82 -22.05 21.20
N PHE A 236 -8.37 -21.75 20.02
CA PHE A 236 -8.80 -22.74 19.05
C PHE A 236 -7.64 -23.60 18.55
N ILE A 237 -6.51 -22.97 18.22
CA ILE A 237 -5.35 -23.69 17.69
C ILE A 237 -4.71 -24.54 18.79
N ASN A 238 -4.44 -23.96 19.95
CA ASN A 238 -3.75 -24.65 21.03
C ASN A 238 -4.67 -25.64 21.79
N GLY A 239 -5.96 -25.30 21.93
CA GLY A 239 -6.93 -26.13 22.68
C GLY A 239 -7.66 -27.18 21.85
N PHE A 240 -7.74 -27.00 20.53
CA PHE A 240 -8.47 -27.92 19.66
C PHE A 240 -7.59 -28.53 18.56
N VAL A 241 -6.90 -27.70 17.74
CA VAL A 241 -6.17 -28.21 16.57
C VAL A 241 -4.92 -28.99 16.99
N ALA A 242 -4.11 -28.47 17.91
CA ALA A 242 -2.88 -29.10 18.34
C ALA A 242 -3.11 -30.47 19.01
N PRO A 243 -4.06 -30.63 19.97
CA PRO A 243 -4.41 -31.93 20.55
C PRO A 243 -4.97 -32.91 19.50
N LEU A 244 -5.78 -32.44 18.57
CA LEU A 244 -6.35 -33.28 17.51
C LEU A 244 -5.24 -33.86 16.60
N VAL A 245 -4.27 -33.03 16.23
CA VAL A 245 -3.11 -33.45 15.41
C VAL A 245 -2.25 -34.43 16.19
N SER A 246 -1.96 -34.17 17.48
CA SER A 246 -1.21 -35.06 18.36
C SER A 246 -1.89 -36.43 18.47
N MET A 247 -3.18 -36.46 18.80
CA MET A 247 -3.94 -37.70 18.89
C MET A 247 -3.96 -38.47 17.56
N GLY A 248 -4.11 -37.79 16.43
CA GLY A 248 -4.04 -38.42 15.10
C GLY A 248 -2.70 -39.05 14.80
N LEU A 249 -1.59 -38.38 15.13
CA LEU A 249 -0.24 -38.91 14.93
C LEU A 249 0.10 -40.06 15.83
N VAL A 250 -0.30 -40.00 17.10
CA VAL A 250 -0.14 -41.09 18.06
C VAL A 250 -0.90 -42.34 17.60
N SER A 251 -2.14 -42.18 17.11
CA SER A 251 -2.94 -43.29 16.57
C SER A 251 -2.32 -43.94 15.31
N LEU A 252 -1.55 -43.17 14.54
CA LEU A 252 -0.78 -43.66 13.38
C LEU A 252 0.57 -44.30 13.76
N GLY A 253 0.91 -44.33 15.04
CA GLY A 253 2.18 -44.93 15.53
C GLY A 253 3.38 -44.02 15.30
N ALA A 254 3.22 -42.73 15.14
CA ALA A 254 4.32 -41.78 14.99
C ALA A 254 5.16 -41.71 16.28
N GLY A 255 6.47 -41.65 16.13
CA GLY A 255 7.37 -41.47 17.29
C GLY A 255 7.19 -40.09 17.95
N PRO A 256 7.53 -39.94 19.25
CA PRO A 256 7.33 -38.71 20.02
C PRO A 256 8.01 -37.48 19.40
N TRP A 257 9.08 -37.64 18.69
CA TRP A 257 9.79 -36.54 18.00
C TRP A 257 8.97 -36.01 16.80
N VAL A 258 8.36 -36.93 16.04
CA VAL A 258 7.50 -36.56 14.89
C VAL A 258 6.22 -35.87 15.38
N GLU A 259 5.62 -36.40 16.44
CA GLU A 259 4.44 -35.79 17.06
C GLU A 259 4.71 -34.36 17.50
N ARG A 260 5.82 -34.10 18.20
CA ARG A 260 6.23 -32.74 18.58
C ARG A 260 6.54 -31.85 17.40
N LEU A 261 7.16 -32.35 16.35
CA LEU A 261 7.42 -31.59 15.13
C LEU A 261 6.12 -31.06 14.51
N PHE A 262 5.10 -31.90 14.43
CA PHE A 262 3.83 -31.53 13.84
C PHE A 262 2.98 -30.65 14.76
N SER A 263 2.91 -30.96 16.06
CA SER A 263 2.09 -30.21 17.00
C SER A 263 2.70 -28.85 17.37
N GLU A 264 4.00 -28.79 17.61
CA GLU A 264 4.67 -27.56 18.06
C GLU A 264 5.18 -26.71 16.90
N ALA A 265 5.91 -27.28 15.93
CA ALA A 265 6.48 -26.50 14.83
C ALA A 265 5.46 -26.14 13.74
N LEU A 266 4.72 -27.15 13.24
CA LEU A 266 3.77 -26.93 12.14
C LEU A 266 2.50 -26.23 12.63
N VAL A 267 1.81 -26.82 13.62
CA VAL A 267 0.57 -26.24 14.14
C VAL A 267 0.86 -24.93 14.87
N GLY A 268 1.90 -24.86 15.69
CA GLY A 268 2.32 -23.65 16.39
C GLY A 268 2.74 -22.53 15.42
N GLY A 269 3.54 -22.84 14.39
CA GLY A 269 4.00 -21.87 13.41
C GLY A 269 2.87 -21.30 12.53
N VAL A 270 1.99 -22.17 12.02
CA VAL A 270 0.78 -21.74 11.28
C VAL A 270 -0.17 -20.99 12.21
N GLY A 271 -0.35 -21.50 13.42
CA GLY A 271 -1.19 -20.93 14.46
C GLY A 271 -0.81 -19.50 14.77
N PHE A 272 0.46 -19.24 14.97
CA PHE A 272 0.97 -17.90 15.21
C PHE A 272 0.58 -16.90 14.10
N VAL A 273 0.69 -17.30 12.83
CA VAL A 273 0.28 -16.43 11.70
C VAL A 273 -1.23 -16.20 11.70
N LEU A 274 -2.02 -17.25 11.98
CA LEU A 274 -3.49 -17.16 11.99
C LEU A 274 -4.00 -16.31 13.16
N THR A 275 -3.32 -16.31 14.30
CA THR A 275 -3.66 -15.46 15.46
C THR A 275 -3.63 -13.97 15.09
N PHE A 276 -2.74 -13.53 14.20
CA PHE A 276 -2.68 -12.13 13.76
C PHE A 276 -3.68 -11.79 12.64
N LEU A 277 -4.34 -12.78 12.05
CA LEU A 277 -5.25 -12.58 10.92
C LEU A 277 -6.42 -11.60 11.22
N PRO A 278 -7.11 -11.68 12.38
CA PRO A 278 -8.15 -10.73 12.72
C PRO A 278 -7.65 -9.29 12.78
N LEU A 279 -6.50 -9.06 13.42
CA LEU A 279 -5.89 -7.73 13.53
C LEU A 279 -5.53 -7.15 12.15
N VAL A 280 -4.85 -7.95 11.33
CA VAL A 280 -4.46 -7.54 9.98
C VAL A 280 -5.69 -7.25 9.12
N GLY A 281 -6.72 -8.09 9.21
CA GLY A 281 -7.98 -7.92 8.47
C GLY A 281 -8.71 -6.62 8.82
N VAL A 282 -8.91 -6.36 10.11
CA VAL A 282 -9.57 -5.13 10.59
C VAL A 282 -8.75 -3.89 10.24
N MET A 283 -7.45 -3.95 10.44
CA MET A 283 -6.56 -2.84 10.12
C MET A 283 -6.60 -2.50 8.62
N TYR A 284 -6.49 -3.47 7.73
CA TYR A 284 -6.59 -3.21 6.28
C TYR A 284 -7.98 -2.72 5.87
N PHE A 285 -9.02 -3.19 6.53
CA PHE A 285 -10.38 -2.69 6.29
C PHE A 285 -10.49 -1.20 6.63
N LEU A 286 -10.06 -0.80 7.81
CA LEU A 286 -10.10 0.61 8.25
C LEU A 286 -9.19 1.50 7.41
N LEU A 287 -8.00 1.02 7.04
CA LEU A 287 -7.10 1.73 6.13
C LEU A 287 -7.72 1.94 4.76
N SER A 288 -8.37 0.91 4.20
CA SER A 288 -9.08 1.03 2.92
C SER A 288 -10.23 2.04 3.01
N VAL A 289 -10.92 2.14 4.15
CA VAL A 289 -11.92 3.19 4.38
C VAL A 289 -11.28 4.57 4.29
N LEU A 290 -10.15 4.81 4.96
CA LEU A 290 -9.44 6.11 4.92
C LEU A 290 -8.91 6.42 3.52
N GLU A 291 -8.37 5.44 2.82
CA GLU A 291 -7.84 5.60 1.47
C GLU A 291 -8.93 5.97 0.46
N PHE A 292 -9.98 5.17 0.38
CA PHE A 292 -11.05 5.37 -0.59
C PHE A 292 -12.02 6.51 -0.23
N SER A 293 -12.01 6.98 1.02
CA SER A 293 -12.77 8.18 1.41
C SER A 293 -12.17 9.47 0.86
N GLY A 294 -10.89 9.46 0.42
CA GLY A 294 -10.16 10.66 0.01
C GLY A 294 -9.50 11.41 1.17
N TYR A 295 -9.48 10.84 2.37
CA TYR A 295 -8.84 11.44 3.55
C TYR A 295 -7.30 11.44 3.46
N LEU A 296 -6.70 10.30 3.05
CA LEU A 296 -5.23 10.17 2.99
C LEU A 296 -4.54 11.19 2.07
N PRO A 297 -5.07 11.54 0.87
CA PRO A 297 -4.49 12.61 0.06
C PRO A 297 -4.42 13.96 0.78
N ARG A 298 -5.43 14.31 1.61
CA ARG A 298 -5.42 15.56 2.39
C ARG A 298 -4.34 15.57 3.45
N VAL A 299 -4.19 14.44 4.14
CA VAL A 299 -3.10 14.27 5.12
C VAL A 299 -1.74 14.40 4.44
N ALA A 300 -1.57 13.76 3.28
CA ALA A 300 -0.34 13.86 2.50
C ALA A 300 -0.06 15.31 2.07
N PHE A 301 -1.06 16.05 1.64
CA PHE A 301 -0.96 17.46 1.29
C PHE A 301 -0.60 18.33 2.51
N LEU A 302 -1.27 18.12 3.64
CA LEU A 302 -1.01 18.87 4.87
C LEU A 302 0.44 18.70 5.35
N MET A 303 0.98 17.51 5.25
CA MET A 303 2.31 17.15 5.71
C MET A 303 3.40 17.34 4.65
N ASP A 304 3.05 17.69 3.44
CA ASP A 304 3.98 17.82 2.31
C ASP A 304 5.13 18.81 2.63
N ARG A 305 4.81 19.94 3.23
CA ARG A 305 5.82 20.93 3.65
C ARG A 305 6.87 20.36 4.61
N PHE A 306 6.44 19.47 5.51
CA PHE A 306 7.36 18.82 6.45
C PHE A 306 8.21 17.77 5.73
N MET A 307 7.59 16.95 4.90
CA MET A 307 8.26 15.89 4.15
C MET A 307 9.27 16.44 3.13
N HIS A 308 8.98 17.58 2.53
CA HIS A 308 9.92 18.29 1.62
C HIS A 308 11.24 18.67 2.30
N ARG A 309 11.22 19.05 3.59
CA ARG A 309 12.45 19.31 4.33
C ARG A 309 13.34 18.08 4.48
N LEU A 310 12.72 16.90 4.52
CA LEU A 310 13.43 15.62 4.51
C LEU A 310 13.85 15.17 3.10
N GLY A 311 13.41 15.89 2.07
CA GLY A 311 13.64 15.54 0.68
C GLY A 311 12.74 14.42 0.18
N LEU A 312 11.54 14.28 0.74
CA LEU A 312 10.51 13.32 0.40
C LEU A 312 9.22 14.04 0.02
N HIS A 313 8.35 13.41 -0.75
CA HIS A 313 7.02 13.90 -1.02
C HIS A 313 6.05 13.63 0.13
N GLY A 314 5.00 14.45 0.27
CA GLY A 314 3.96 14.28 1.30
C GLY A 314 3.30 12.91 1.29
N LYS A 315 3.13 12.27 0.13
CA LYS A 315 2.64 10.89 0.01
C LYS A 315 3.49 9.88 0.80
N SER A 316 4.77 10.14 1.01
CA SER A 316 5.68 9.27 1.78
C SER A 316 5.29 9.14 3.25
N LEU A 317 4.53 10.10 3.77
CA LEU A 317 4.04 10.04 5.15
C LEU A 317 3.08 8.87 5.38
N VAL A 318 2.23 8.54 4.40
CA VAL A 318 1.22 7.49 4.54
C VAL A 318 1.86 6.13 4.88
N PRO A 319 2.83 5.61 4.11
CA PRO A 319 3.55 4.40 4.50
C PRO A 319 4.25 4.49 5.86
N LEU A 320 4.85 5.64 6.19
CA LEU A 320 5.54 5.81 7.48
C LEU A 320 4.58 5.70 8.66
N LEU A 321 3.40 6.27 8.54
CA LEU A 321 2.37 6.20 9.59
C LEU A 321 1.82 4.79 9.75
N LEU A 322 1.63 4.07 8.63
CA LEU A 322 1.26 2.67 8.67
C LEU A 322 2.31 1.82 9.40
N GLY A 323 3.58 2.23 9.35
CA GLY A 323 4.68 1.60 10.08
C GLY A 323 4.50 1.59 11.60
N PHE A 324 3.79 2.55 12.17
CA PHE A 324 3.42 2.53 13.59
C PHE A 324 2.39 1.45 13.92
N GLY A 325 1.59 1.01 12.95
CA GLY A 325 0.67 -0.12 13.12
C GLY A 325 1.32 -1.45 12.78
N CYS A 326 1.80 -1.59 11.56
CA CYS A 326 2.44 -2.80 11.08
C CYS A 326 3.38 -2.48 9.90
N ASN A 327 4.62 -2.98 9.98
CA ASN A 327 5.63 -2.73 8.94
C ASN A 327 5.28 -3.40 7.60
N VAL A 328 4.56 -4.52 7.60
CA VAL A 328 4.22 -5.25 6.36
C VAL A 328 3.32 -4.42 5.44
N PRO A 329 2.14 -3.93 5.88
CA PRO A 329 1.32 -3.05 5.06
C PRO A 329 2.03 -1.72 4.74
N ALA A 330 2.85 -1.21 5.64
CA ALA A 330 3.63 0.00 5.42
C ALA A 330 4.57 -0.15 4.22
N ILE A 331 5.32 -1.24 4.14
CA ILE A 331 6.21 -1.53 3.01
C ILE A 331 5.41 -1.73 1.72
N VAL A 332 4.29 -2.43 1.78
CA VAL A 332 3.41 -2.61 0.60
C VAL A 332 2.87 -1.26 0.11
N ALA A 333 2.47 -0.37 1.03
CA ALA A 333 1.98 0.95 0.69
C ALA A 333 3.04 1.85 0.01
N THR A 334 4.34 1.57 0.16
CA THR A 334 5.38 2.34 -0.58
C THR A 334 5.29 2.16 -2.09
N ARG A 335 4.55 1.17 -2.59
CA ARG A 335 4.29 1.00 -4.02
C ARG A 335 3.53 2.18 -4.64
N THR A 336 2.76 2.91 -3.83
CA THR A 336 2.04 4.12 -4.27
C THR A 336 2.94 5.33 -4.48
N LEU A 337 4.20 5.25 -4.04
CA LEU A 337 5.19 6.31 -4.26
C LEU A 337 5.72 6.23 -5.69
N GLU A 338 5.91 7.37 -6.32
CA GLU A 338 6.24 7.47 -7.74
C GLU A 338 7.71 7.18 -8.02
N THR A 339 8.60 7.72 -7.19
CA THR A 339 10.03 7.59 -7.42
C THR A 339 10.62 6.38 -6.71
N ARG A 340 11.51 5.63 -7.40
CA ARG A 340 12.28 4.52 -6.80
C ARG A 340 13.11 4.99 -5.60
N ARG A 341 13.59 6.22 -5.66
CA ARG A 341 14.34 6.87 -4.59
C ARG A 341 13.52 6.96 -3.31
N ASP A 342 12.31 7.56 -3.40
CA ASP A 342 11.45 7.74 -2.23
C ASP A 342 10.98 6.40 -1.67
N LYS A 343 10.66 5.42 -2.56
CA LYS A 343 10.35 4.04 -2.15
C LYS A 343 11.46 3.46 -1.26
N LEU A 344 12.71 3.53 -1.71
CA LEU A 344 13.85 2.95 -0.98
C LEU A 344 14.15 3.67 0.33
N ILE A 345 14.09 5.00 0.35
CA ILE A 345 14.29 5.79 1.58
C ILE A 345 13.20 5.43 2.60
N VAL A 346 11.93 5.45 2.19
CA VAL A 346 10.80 5.16 3.08
C VAL A 346 10.84 3.71 3.59
N ILE A 347 11.14 2.73 2.73
CA ILE A 347 11.32 1.33 3.15
C ILE A 347 12.42 1.22 4.21
N SER A 348 13.51 1.99 4.08
CA SER A 348 14.60 1.99 5.07
C SER A 348 14.20 2.67 6.39
N MET A 349 13.25 3.60 6.39
CA MET A 349 12.74 4.27 7.60
C MET A 349 11.73 3.41 8.37
N ILE A 350 10.86 2.67 7.67
CA ILE A 350 9.75 1.89 8.26
C ILE A 350 10.19 0.96 9.40
N PRO A 351 11.31 0.23 9.34
CA PRO A 351 11.74 -0.65 10.43
C PRO A 351 12.00 0.06 11.76
N PHE A 352 12.24 1.36 11.76
CA PHE A 352 12.44 2.15 12.98
C PHE A 352 11.13 2.65 13.60
N MET A 353 10.00 2.59 12.86
CA MET A 353 8.68 2.89 13.40
C MET A 353 8.25 1.77 14.35
N SER A 354 7.92 2.15 15.60
CA SER A 354 7.57 1.16 16.62
C SER A 354 6.11 0.77 16.52
N CYS A 355 5.84 -0.49 16.16
CA CYS A 355 4.49 -1.05 16.14
C CYS A 355 4.08 -1.56 17.54
N PRO A 356 2.78 -1.79 17.81
CA PRO A 356 2.29 -2.28 19.11
C PRO A 356 2.86 -3.63 19.53
N ALA A 357 3.22 -4.51 18.60
CA ALA A 357 3.90 -5.75 18.94
C ALA A 357 5.25 -5.51 19.64
N ARG A 358 5.96 -4.42 19.28
CA ARG A 358 7.17 -4.01 20.03
C ARG A 358 6.84 -3.44 21.40
N LEU A 359 5.67 -2.82 21.56
CA LEU A 359 5.26 -2.25 22.85
C LEU A 359 5.21 -3.34 23.93
N VAL A 360 4.76 -4.54 23.60
CA VAL A 360 4.70 -5.67 24.54
C VAL A 360 6.13 -5.99 25.06
N VAL A 361 7.09 -6.09 24.14
CA VAL A 361 8.49 -6.37 24.50
C VAL A 361 9.10 -5.20 25.28
N PHE A 362 8.89 -3.96 24.82
CA PHE A 362 9.37 -2.77 25.52
C PHE A 362 8.77 -2.64 26.92
N SER A 363 7.48 -2.92 27.05
CA SER A 363 6.78 -2.87 28.35
C SER A 363 7.35 -3.92 29.31
N PHE A 364 7.56 -5.15 28.84
CA PHE A 364 8.14 -6.22 29.65
C PHE A 364 9.52 -5.81 30.21
N PHE A 365 10.44 -5.39 29.35
CA PHE A 365 11.76 -5.00 29.79
C PHE A 365 11.77 -3.69 30.60
N ALA A 366 10.93 -2.72 30.22
CA ALA A 366 10.86 -1.46 30.95
C ALA A 366 10.34 -1.65 32.38
N THR A 367 9.36 -2.52 32.60
CA THR A 367 8.83 -2.84 33.93
C THR A 367 9.82 -3.60 34.79
N LEU A 368 10.67 -4.43 34.18
CA LEU A 368 11.67 -5.20 34.91
C LEU A 368 12.87 -4.36 35.37
N PHE A 369 13.34 -3.42 34.54
CA PHE A 369 14.62 -2.75 34.76
C PHE A 369 14.51 -1.29 35.19
N PHE A 370 13.35 -0.66 35.03
CA PHE A 370 13.20 0.78 35.25
C PHE A 370 12.04 1.10 36.18
N GLN A 371 12.22 2.15 37.04
CA GLN A 371 11.19 2.59 37.96
C GLN A 371 10.02 3.28 37.26
N ASN A 372 10.28 3.94 36.14
CA ASN A 372 9.26 4.62 35.34
C ASN A 372 9.16 4.05 33.92
N PRO A 373 8.46 2.93 33.74
CA PRO A 373 8.38 2.23 32.44
C PRO A 373 7.82 3.10 31.33
N ALA A 374 6.82 3.94 31.63
CA ALA A 374 6.16 4.79 30.64
C ALA A 374 7.14 5.79 29.97
N VAL A 375 8.03 6.40 30.76
CA VAL A 375 9.04 7.35 30.24
C VAL A 375 10.04 6.62 29.33
N VAL A 376 10.45 5.42 29.72
CA VAL A 376 11.38 4.60 28.92
C VAL A 376 10.74 4.20 27.58
N ILE A 377 9.51 3.72 27.61
CA ILE A 377 8.76 3.35 26.40
C ILE A 377 8.62 4.57 25.48
N PHE A 378 8.19 5.71 26.01
CA PHE A 378 8.08 6.94 25.24
C PHE A 378 9.42 7.35 24.62
N SER A 379 10.51 7.28 25.39
CA SER A 379 11.86 7.61 24.92
C SER A 379 12.29 6.68 23.78
N LEU A 380 11.98 5.38 23.86
CA LEU A 380 12.28 4.41 22.80
C LEU A 380 11.49 4.69 21.52
N TYR A 381 10.23 5.10 21.62
CA TYR A 381 9.43 5.52 20.46
C TYR A 381 10.02 6.78 19.81
N MET A 382 10.37 7.79 20.61
CA MET A 382 10.99 9.02 20.09
C MET A 382 12.36 8.73 19.47
N LEU A 383 13.15 7.87 20.08
CA LEU A 383 14.43 7.41 19.51
C LEU A 383 14.22 6.73 18.15
N GLY A 384 13.22 5.87 18.03
CA GLY A 384 12.87 5.23 16.76
C GLY A 384 12.55 6.24 15.66
N VAL A 385 11.69 7.22 15.96
CA VAL A 385 11.37 8.32 15.03
C VAL A 385 12.62 9.11 14.66
N PHE A 386 13.44 9.47 15.64
CA PHE A 386 14.69 10.21 15.42
C PHE A 386 15.65 9.45 14.48
N VAL A 387 15.85 8.15 14.73
CA VAL A 387 16.71 7.30 13.88
C VAL A 387 16.13 7.16 12.47
N ALA A 388 14.81 7.05 12.31
CA ALA A 388 14.17 7.03 11.02
C ALA A 388 14.44 8.32 10.22
N LEU A 389 14.29 9.49 10.86
CA LEU A 389 14.58 10.79 10.24
C LEU A 389 16.06 10.92 9.87
N LEU A 390 16.95 10.48 10.77
CA LEU A 390 18.39 10.47 10.52
C LEU A 390 18.75 9.57 9.32
N THR A 391 18.11 8.39 9.24
CA THR A 391 18.28 7.47 8.11
C THR A 391 17.86 8.11 6.79
N ALA A 392 16.72 8.82 6.77
CA ALA A 392 16.29 9.54 5.57
C ALA A 392 17.30 10.60 5.14
N LEU A 393 17.77 11.41 6.08
CA LEU A 393 18.76 12.45 5.80
C LEU A 393 20.09 11.86 5.33
N LEU A 394 20.55 10.78 5.95
CA LEU A 394 21.78 10.10 5.58
C LEU A 394 21.68 9.54 4.14
N LEU A 395 20.63 8.80 3.83
CA LEU A 395 20.43 8.19 2.51
C LEU A 395 20.25 9.24 1.43
N ARG A 396 19.57 10.35 1.73
CA ARG A 396 19.43 11.47 0.81
C ARG A 396 20.80 12.07 0.41
N HIS A 397 21.71 12.23 1.39
CA HIS A 397 23.00 12.88 1.12
C HIS A 397 24.07 11.93 0.59
N THR A 398 23.91 10.62 0.81
CA THR A 398 24.90 9.61 0.40
C THR A 398 24.50 8.85 -0.86
N ALA A 399 23.48 7.99 -0.75
CA ALA A 399 23.13 7.03 -1.80
C ALA A 399 22.18 7.60 -2.86
N PHE A 400 21.30 8.54 -2.49
CA PHE A 400 20.22 9.03 -3.34
C PHE A 400 20.28 10.54 -3.53
N ARG A 401 21.36 11.01 -4.15
CA ARG A 401 21.52 12.40 -4.56
C ARG A 401 20.68 12.65 -5.81
N GLY A 402 19.83 13.67 -5.82
CA GLY A 402 19.03 14.06 -6.98
C GLY A 402 18.01 15.15 -6.60
N GLU A 403 17.47 15.80 -7.60
CA GLU A 403 16.46 16.84 -7.43
C GLU A 403 15.11 16.21 -7.05
N LEU A 404 14.32 16.95 -6.28
CA LEU A 404 12.93 16.63 -6.00
C LEU A 404 12.12 16.98 -7.25
N TYR A 405 11.38 16.03 -7.77
CA TYR A 405 10.38 16.33 -8.79
C TYR A 405 9.24 17.10 -8.16
N HIS A 406 8.85 18.20 -8.78
CA HIS A 406 7.67 18.95 -8.35
C HIS A 406 6.43 18.19 -8.81
N PHE A 407 5.71 17.65 -7.86
CA PHE A 407 4.45 16.95 -8.12
C PHE A 407 3.28 17.80 -7.64
N VAL A 408 2.30 18.03 -8.51
CA VAL A 408 1.06 18.69 -8.16
C VAL A 408 0.08 17.64 -7.64
N MET A 409 -0.18 17.67 -6.34
CA MET A 409 -1.11 16.74 -5.72
C MET A 409 -2.55 17.24 -5.87
N GLU A 410 -3.34 16.52 -6.63
CA GLU A 410 -4.77 16.76 -6.72
C GLU A 410 -5.50 16.13 -5.53
N LEU A 411 -6.47 16.86 -4.98
CA LEU A 411 -7.31 16.38 -3.88
C LEU A 411 -8.62 15.83 -4.45
N PRO A 412 -8.80 14.50 -4.52
CA PRO A 412 -10.03 13.91 -5.01
C PRO A 412 -11.20 14.30 -4.08
N PRO A 413 -12.44 14.44 -4.56
CA PRO A 413 -13.60 14.72 -3.71
C PRO A 413 -13.82 13.58 -2.70
N TYR A 414 -14.42 13.89 -1.54
CA TYR A 414 -14.77 12.87 -0.56
C TYR A 414 -15.83 11.93 -1.12
N ARG A 415 -15.59 10.64 -0.94
CA ARG A 415 -16.47 9.58 -1.44
C ARG A 415 -16.69 8.53 -0.35
N LEU A 416 -17.91 8.05 -0.23
CA LEU A 416 -18.19 6.89 0.61
C LEU A 416 -17.90 5.61 -0.19
N PRO A 417 -16.90 4.82 0.19
CA PRO A 417 -16.60 3.57 -0.49
C PRO A 417 -17.72 2.55 -0.27
N THR A 418 -17.94 1.69 -1.26
CA THR A 418 -18.92 0.60 -1.12
C THR A 418 -18.33 -0.52 -0.27
N LEU A 419 -19.16 -1.12 0.61
CA LEU A 419 -18.73 -2.23 1.46
C LEU A 419 -18.13 -3.40 0.66
N ARG A 420 -18.70 -3.69 -0.51
CA ARG A 420 -18.18 -4.75 -1.41
C ARG A 420 -16.75 -4.46 -1.87
N LEU A 421 -16.44 -3.20 -2.20
CA LEU A 421 -15.09 -2.79 -2.58
C LEU A 421 -14.13 -2.96 -1.40
N LEU A 422 -14.51 -2.44 -0.23
CA LEU A 422 -13.71 -2.52 0.98
C LEU A 422 -13.35 -3.97 1.33
N LEU A 423 -14.35 -4.85 1.38
CA LEU A 423 -14.13 -6.26 1.70
C LEU A 423 -13.25 -6.96 0.66
N ARG A 424 -13.43 -6.66 -0.62
CA ARG A 424 -12.61 -7.26 -1.70
C ARG A 424 -11.15 -6.83 -1.60
N VAL A 425 -10.92 -5.54 -1.39
CA VAL A 425 -9.55 -4.99 -1.29
C VAL A 425 -8.88 -5.48 -0.01
N SER A 426 -9.58 -5.41 1.14
CA SER A 426 -9.05 -5.93 2.41
C SER A 426 -8.71 -7.42 2.32
N TRP A 427 -9.57 -8.23 1.70
CA TRP A 427 -9.28 -9.65 1.47
C TRP A 427 -8.07 -9.88 0.57
N ALA A 428 -7.88 -9.06 -0.46
CA ALA A 428 -6.69 -9.16 -1.31
C ALA A 428 -5.41 -8.90 -0.51
N TYR A 429 -5.39 -7.89 0.36
CA TYR A 429 -4.26 -7.62 1.25
C TYR A 429 -4.03 -8.73 2.28
N VAL A 430 -5.11 -9.23 2.90
CA VAL A 430 -5.04 -10.34 3.86
C VAL A 430 -4.47 -11.60 3.19
N ARG A 431 -4.92 -11.92 1.98
CA ARG A 431 -4.40 -13.06 1.22
C ARG A 431 -2.91 -12.90 0.88
N ASP A 432 -2.50 -11.70 0.47
CA ASP A 432 -1.08 -11.41 0.19
C ASP A 432 -0.21 -11.53 1.45
N PHE A 433 -0.72 -11.06 2.58
CA PHE A 433 -0.08 -11.24 3.90
C PHE A 433 0.07 -12.70 4.26
N LEU A 434 -1.01 -13.51 4.17
CA LEU A 434 -0.97 -14.94 4.48
C LEU A 434 0.05 -15.68 3.59
N TYR A 435 0.08 -15.36 2.31
CA TYR A 435 0.99 -16.03 1.39
C TYR A 435 2.45 -15.63 1.61
N ARG A 436 2.76 -14.35 1.76
CA ARG A 436 4.14 -13.87 1.87
C ARG A 436 4.70 -13.98 3.28
N ALA A 437 4.00 -13.41 4.25
CA ALA A 437 4.44 -13.45 5.64
C ALA A 437 4.24 -14.84 6.24
N GLY A 438 3.10 -15.49 5.93
CA GLY A 438 2.80 -16.82 6.42
C GLY A 438 3.83 -17.87 6.00
N THR A 439 4.22 -17.92 4.73
CA THR A 439 5.24 -18.88 4.25
C THR A 439 6.60 -18.63 4.88
N LEU A 440 7.00 -17.35 5.02
CA LEU A 440 8.27 -17.00 5.62
C LEU A 440 8.30 -17.35 7.13
N ILE A 441 7.26 -16.96 7.87
CA ILE A 441 7.17 -17.20 9.32
C ILE A 441 7.05 -18.70 9.59
N PHE A 442 6.27 -19.43 8.79
CA PHE A 442 6.16 -20.87 8.89
C PHE A 442 7.51 -21.57 8.69
N GLY A 443 8.23 -21.25 7.60
CA GLY A 443 9.55 -21.80 7.34
C GLY A 443 10.55 -21.48 8.46
N ALA A 444 10.48 -20.25 8.97
CA ALA A 444 11.31 -19.81 10.08
C ALA A 444 10.97 -20.54 11.39
N SER A 445 9.70 -20.73 11.70
CA SER A 445 9.26 -21.47 12.91
C SER A 445 9.73 -22.92 12.89
N VAL A 446 9.59 -23.59 11.76
CA VAL A 446 10.10 -24.96 11.58
C VAL A 446 11.62 -25.01 11.75
N PHE A 447 12.33 -24.07 11.13
CA PHE A 447 13.79 -23.98 11.23
C PHE A 447 14.26 -23.75 12.67
N ILE A 448 13.63 -22.83 13.39
CA ILE A 448 13.96 -22.54 14.79
C ILE A 448 13.65 -23.75 15.68
N TRP A 449 12.48 -24.36 15.46
CA TRP A 449 12.11 -25.56 16.22
C TRP A 449 13.14 -26.68 16.03
N LEU A 450 13.62 -26.91 14.80
CA LEU A 450 14.68 -27.86 14.51
C LEU A 450 15.96 -27.51 15.26
N LEU A 451 16.38 -26.25 15.27
CA LEU A 451 17.57 -25.80 16.01
C LEU A 451 17.45 -26.05 17.52
N LEU A 452 16.25 -25.89 18.09
CA LEU A 452 16.00 -26.09 19.52
C LEU A 452 15.88 -27.56 19.90
N ASN A 453 15.44 -28.45 18.98
CA ASN A 453 15.15 -29.85 19.24
C ASN A 453 16.13 -30.85 18.57
N LEU A 454 17.24 -30.36 18.00
CA LEU A 454 18.33 -31.20 17.49
C LEU A 454 19.51 -31.22 18.47
N PRO A 455 20.19 -32.39 18.66
CA PRO A 455 19.89 -33.71 18.08
C PRO A 455 18.64 -34.39 18.70
N PRO A 456 18.01 -35.36 17.97
CA PRO A 456 16.79 -36.00 18.47
C PRO A 456 17.01 -36.66 19.82
N GLY A 457 16.12 -36.39 20.80
CA GLY A 457 16.23 -36.97 22.16
C GLY A 457 16.88 -36.08 23.22
N VAL A 458 17.20 -34.82 22.87
CA VAL A 458 17.67 -33.85 23.86
C VAL A 458 16.57 -33.57 24.89
N LYS A 459 16.87 -33.85 26.16
CA LYS A 459 15.98 -33.55 27.30
C LYS A 459 16.25 -32.17 27.87
N ASP A 460 17.51 -31.71 27.83
CA ASP A 460 17.91 -30.40 28.34
C ASP A 460 18.13 -29.40 27.20
N PRO A 461 17.45 -28.24 27.21
CA PRO A 461 17.64 -27.17 26.21
C PRO A 461 19.12 -26.76 26.04
N SER A 462 19.96 -26.97 27.04
CA SER A 462 21.39 -26.62 27.04
C SER A 462 22.25 -27.44 26.07
N GLU A 463 21.76 -28.57 25.61
CA GLU A 463 22.45 -29.50 24.68
C GLU A 463 21.99 -29.30 23.23
N SER A 464 20.98 -28.47 23.00
CA SER A 464 20.45 -28.19 21.66
C SER A 464 21.48 -27.46 20.78
N VAL A 465 21.33 -27.60 19.47
CA VAL A 465 22.14 -26.84 18.49
C VAL A 465 21.94 -25.32 18.70
N ALA A 466 20.73 -24.88 19.02
CA ALA A 466 20.46 -23.48 19.33
C ALA A 466 21.26 -23.01 20.57
N ALA A 467 21.38 -23.84 21.61
CA ALA A 467 22.20 -23.51 22.78
C ALA A 467 23.68 -23.43 22.44
N GLN A 468 24.18 -24.29 21.56
CA GLN A 468 25.58 -24.25 21.11
C GLN A 468 25.86 -22.95 20.35
N VAL A 469 24.94 -22.53 19.44
CA VAL A 469 25.03 -21.26 18.75
C VAL A 469 24.91 -20.10 19.75
N GLY A 470 23.98 -20.17 20.71
CA GLY A 470 23.84 -19.20 21.79
C GLY A 470 25.10 -19.02 22.61
N LYS A 471 25.76 -20.15 23.01
CA LYS A 471 27.05 -20.15 23.73
C LYS A 471 28.18 -19.50 22.90
N ALA A 472 28.19 -19.72 21.58
CA ALA A 472 29.17 -19.13 20.68
C ALA A 472 28.98 -17.61 20.50
N VAL A 473 27.72 -17.15 20.54
CA VAL A 473 27.34 -15.73 20.34
C VAL A 473 27.32 -14.95 21.66
N ALA A 474 27.08 -15.60 22.80
CA ALA A 474 27.01 -14.94 24.12
C ALA A 474 28.22 -14.02 24.43
N PRO A 475 29.48 -14.35 24.08
CA PRO A 475 30.60 -13.46 24.33
C PRO A 475 30.48 -12.06 23.65
N LEU A 476 29.74 -11.98 22.53
CA LEU A 476 29.51 -10.73 21.83
C LEU A 476 28.62 -9.75 22.63
N PHE A 477 27.75 -10.29 23.49
CA PHE A 477 26.87 -9.52 24.38
C PHE A 477 27.46 -9.25 25.76
N LYS A 478 28.65 -9.76 26.05
CA LYS A 478 29.36 -9.52 27.32
C LYS A 478 29.55 -8.05 27.65
N PRO A 479 29.87 -7.12 26.69
CA PRO A 479 29.96 -5.69 26.99
C PRO A 479 28.63 -5.06 27.45
N LEU A 480 27.50 -5.72 27.16
CA LEU A 480 26.15 -5.29 27.56
C LEU A 480 25.70 -5.93 28.89
N GLY A 481 26.55 -6.76 29.54
CA GLY A 481 26.18 -7.50 30.74
C GLY A 481 25.23 -8.69 30.48
N LEU A 482 25.08 -9.14 29.21
CA LEU A 482 24.19 -10.21 28.78
C LEU A 482 24.99 -11.38 28.25
N ASP A 483 25.82 -11.97 29.11
CA ASP A 483 26.71 -13.11 28.77
C ASP A 483 26.07 -14.48 29.00
N ASP A 484 24.79 -14.54 29.43
CA ASP A 484 24.03 -15.77 29.54
C ASP A 484 23.66 -16.32 28.15
N TRP A 485 24.08 -17.58 27.88
CA TRP A 485 23.74 -18.28 26.63
C TRP A 485 22.23 -18.38 26.40
N ARG A 486 21.42 -18.43 27.46
CA ARG A 486 19.95 -18.51 27.39
C ARG A 486 19.37 -17.26 26.74
N VAL A 487 19.88 -16.09 27.11
CA VAL A 487 19.49 -14.82 26.48
C VAL A 487 19.93 -14.81 25.03
N ALA A 488 21.19 -15.17 24.73
CA ALA A 488 21.68 -15.22 23.35
C ALA A 488 20.88 -16.21 22.49
N THR A 489 20.50 -17.36 23.02
CA THR A 489 19.67 -18.36 22.32
C THR A 489 18.26 -17.83 22.05
N SER A 490 17.64 -17.11 22.99
CA SER A 490 16.30 -16.53 22.79
C SER A 490 16.27 -15.37 21.81
N LEU A 491 17.42 -14.73 21.51
CA LEU A 491 17.52 -13.69 20.49
C LEU A 491 17.55 -14.27 19.06
N ILE A 492 17.89 -15.54 18.85
CA ILE A 492 17.90 -16.18 17.52
C ILE A 492 16.49 -16.17 16.90
N PRO A 493 15.45 -16.72 17.55
CA PRO A 493 14.08 -16.61 17.05
C PRO A 493 13.56 -15.17 16.99
N ALA A 494 14.02 -14.28 17.86
CA ALA A 494 13.68 -12.88 17.86
C ALA A 494 14.07 -12.12 16.59
N PHE A 495 15.13 -12.56 15.93
CA PHE A 495 15.55 -11.98 14.65
C PHE A 495 14.49 -12.17 13.56
N LEU A 496 13.73 -13.24 13.60
CA LEU A 496 12.67 -13.57 12.64
C LEU A 496 11.32 -12.97 13.06
N ALA A 497 10.93 -13.15 14.32
CA ALA A 497 9.72 -12.55 14.88
C ALA A 497 10.00 -12.13 16.33
N ARG A 498 9.96 -10.83 16.56
CA ARG A 498 10.39 -10.19 17.81
C ARG A 498 9.58 -10.61 19.02
N GLU A 499 8.30 -10.92 18.81
CA GLU A 499 7.37 -11.37 19.84
C GLU A 499 7.77 -12.73 20.43
N ILE A 500 8.47 -13.54 19.67
CA ILE A 500 8.91 -14.89 20.09
C ILE A 500 9.98 -14.82 21.18
N VAL A 501 10.67 -13.69 21.38
CA VAL A 501 11.65 -13.54 22.47
C VAL A 501 11.06 -13.93 23.81
N LEU A 502 9.90 -13.39 24.15
CA LEU A 502 9.26 -13.61 25.44
C LEU A 502 8.82 -15.07 25.60
N SER A 503 8.24 -15.66 24.56
CA SER A 503 7.87 -17.05 24.54
C SER A 503 9.09 -17.98 24.65
N SER A 504 10.16 -17.70 23.89
CA SER A 504 11.42 -18.46 23.96
C SER A 504 12.10 -18.35 25.32
N MET A 505 12.13 -17.16 25.92
CA MET A 505 12.61 -16.97 27.29
C MET A 505 11.75 -17.77 28.27
N GLY A 506 10.42 -17.71 28.16
CA GLY A 506 9.51 -18.49 28.97
C GLY A 506 9.83 -20.00 28.93
N THR A 507 10.01 -20.55 27.73
CA THR A 507 10.33 -22.00 27.57
C THR A 507 11.73 -22.37 28.06
N ILE A 508 12.72 -21.49 27.92
CA ILE A 508 14.11 -21.79 28.33
C ILE A 508 14.30 -21.59 29.84
N TYR A 509 13.61 -20.66 30.49
CA TYR A 509 13.75 -20.35 31.91
C TYR A 509 12.72 -21.06 32.80
N SER A 510 11.56 -21.46 32.27
CA SER A 510 10.58 -22.21 33.05
C SER A 510 10.93 -23.69 33.10
N PRO A 511 10.90 -24.32 34.28
CA PRO A 511 10.96 -25.78 34.38
C PRO A 511 9.76 -26.36 33.62
N GLN A 512 10.00 -27.44 32.87
CA GLN A 512 8.92 -28.14 32.18
C GLN A 512 7.92 -28.64 33.21
N VAL A 513 6.79 -27.96 33.34
CA VAL A 513 5.66 -28.51 34.06
C VAL A 513 5.10 -29.59 33.16
N GLU A 514 5.23 -30.86 33.58
CA GLU A 514 4.55 -31.98 32.94
C GLU A 514 3.07 -31.62 32.83
N LYS A 515 2.61 -31.39 31.60
CA LYS A 515 1.18 -31.21 31.35
C LYS A 515 0.52 -32.52 31.65
N GLU A 516 -0.32 -32.56 32.70
CA GLU A 516 -1.24 -33.66 32.92
C GLU A 516 -1.97 -33.97 31.62
N GLU A 517 -1.87 -35.20 31.14
CA GLU A 517 -2.63 -35.74 30.03
C GLU A 517 -4.11 -35.78 30.44
N LYS A 518 -4.84 -34.69 30.17
CA LYS A 518 -6.29 -34.72 30.24
C LYS A 518 -6.80 -35.42 28.99
N GLU A 519 -7.66 -36.43 29.17
CA GLU A 519 -8.40 -37.02 28.04
C GLU A 519 -9.07 -35.92 27.21
N PHE A 520 -8.73 -35.86 25.94
CA PHE A 520 -9.28 -34.85 25.02
C PHE A 520 -10.70 -35.24 24.61
N ASP A 521 -11.69 -34.54 25.17
CA ASP A 521 -13.09 -34.67 24.77
C ASP A 521 -13.38 -33.77 23.55
N LEU A 522 -13.46 -34.37 22.37
CA LEU A 522 -13.72 -33.68 21.10
C LEU A 522 -15.05 -32.89 21.10
N LEU A 523 -16.11 -33.47 21.64
CA LEU A 523 -17.45 -32.84 21.68
C LEU A 523 -17.50 -31.68 22.68
N GLY A 524 -16.87 -31.85 23.84
CA GLY A 524 -16.72 -30.81 24.85
C GLY A 524 -15.92 -29.62 24.30
N ALA A 525 -14.77 -29.90 23.69
CA ALA A 525 -13.91 -28.88 23.07
C ALA A 525 -14.61 -28.10 21.94
N MET A 526 -15.38 -28.77 21.08
CA MET A 526 -16.16 -28.09 20.03
C MET A 526 -17.23 -27.15 20.59
N LYS A 527 -17.96 -27.58 21.65
CA LYS A 527 -18.96 -26.74 22.31
C LYS A 527 -18.31 -25.54 23.00
N GLU A 528 -17.20 -25.74 23.67
CA GLU A 528 -16.45 -24.69 24.35
C GLU A 528 -15.97 -23.63 23.34
N GLN A 529 -15.44 -24.06 22.19
CA GLN A 529 -14.99 -23.17 21.14
C GLN A 529 -16.12 -22.40 20.46
N ALA A 530 -17.29 -23.00 20.30
CA ALA A 530 -18.46 -22.30 19.75
C ALA A 530 -18.98 -21.22 20.72
N VAL A 531 -19.01 -21.53 22.03
CA VAL A 531 -19.40 -20.56 23.06
C VAL A 531 -18.37 -19.44 23.17
N SER A 532 -17.08 -19.77 23.19
CA SER A 532 -15.99 -18.77 23.28
C SER A 532 -15.95 -17.83 22.09
N LEU A 533 -16.30 -18.28 20.88
CA LEU A 533 -16.46 -17.41 19.72
C LEU A 533 -17.60 -16.38 19.93
N GLY A 534 -18.72 -16.80 20.48
CA GLY A 534 -19.82 -15.90 20.81
C GLY A 534 -19.43 -14.85 21.86
N VAL A 535 -18.65 -15.25 22.86
CA VAL A 535 -18.09 -14.35 23.88
C VAL A 535 -17.09 -13.38 23.23
N ALA A 536 -16.18 -13.88 22.40
CA ALA A 536 -15.20 -13.04 21.67
C ALA A 536 -15.88 -11.98 20.80
N ALA A 537 -16.94 -12.34 20.08
CA ALA A 537 -17.70 -11.39 19.27
C ALA A 537 -18.39 -10.30 20.12
N LYS A 538 -18.96 -10.67 21.27
CA LYS A 538 -19.55 -9.73 22.22
C LYS A 538 -18.48 -8.80 22.81
N ASP A 539 -17.37 -9.35 23.26
CA ASP A 539 -16.28 -8.60 23.88
C ASP A 539 -15.58 -7.67 22.89
N ALA A 540 -15.46 -8.06 21.63
CA ALA A 540 -14.93 -7.22 20.57
C ALA A 540 -15.74 -5.92 20.42
N VAL A 541 -17.06 -6.03 20.38
CA VAL A 541 -17.95 -4.86 20.31
C VAL A 541 -17.86 -4.02 21.59
N LEU A 542 -17.92 -4.67 22.75
CA LEU A 542 -17.87 -3.96 24.04
C LEU A 542 -16.54 -3.23 24.26
N ASN A 543 -15.41 -3.87 23.94
CA ASN A 543 -14.08 -3.28 24.12
C ASN A 543 -13.85 -2.07 23.20
N THR A 544 -14.37 -2.10 21.98
CA THR A 544 -14.26 -0.97 21.05
C THR A 544 -14.89 0.32 21.61
N PHE A 545 -15.96 0.21 22.41
CA PHE A 545 -16.66 1.35 23.01
C PHE A 545 -16.22 1.66 24.44
N LYS A 546 -15.31 0.89 25.04
CA LYS A 546 -14.76 1.23 26.35
C LYS A 546 -13.92 2.51 26.27
N PRO A 547 -14.10 3.46 27.20
CA PRO A 547 -13.22 4.61 27.30
C PRO A 547 -11.79 4.12 27.59
N VAL A 548 -10.80 4.85 27.07
CA VAL A 548 -9.38 4.57 27.36
C VAL A 548 -9.21 4.59 28.87
N PRO A 549 -8.71 3.51 29.50
CA PRO A 549 -8.46 3.55 30.94
C PRO A 549 -7.49 4.68 31.24
N THR A 550 -7.89 5.56 32.17
CA THR A 550 -7.11 6.74 32.60
C THR A 550 -5.88 6.40 33.45
N ALA A 551 -5.44 5.14 33.42
CA ALA A 551 -4.25 4.65 34.10
C ALA A 551 -3.05 4.63 33.11
N PHE A 552 -2.41 5.78 32.99
CA PHE A 552 -1.02 5.91 32.56
C PHE A 552 -0.19 6.44 33.74
#